data_2721e15b9d27fc2a0f969a93f9a27bbe
#
_entry.id   2721e15b9d27fc2a0f969a93f9a27bbe
#
_cell.length_a   1.000
_cell.length_b   1.000
_cell.length_c   1.000
_cell.angle_alpha   90.00
_cell.angle_beta   90.00
_cell.angle_gamma   90.00
#
_symmetry.space_group_name_H-M   'P 1'
#
loop_
_entity.id
_entity.type
_entity.pdbx_description
1 polymer ?
#
loop_
_entity_poly.entity_id
_entity_poly.type
_entity_poly.pdbx_seq_one_letter_code
_entity_poly.pdbx_strand_id
1 'polypeptide(L)'
;MFKNLKIGKKLILAFIAVTIISSIAGGVGLVLLKQLDAQYSEALITNGFVQGDIGDFNTYLQRAAAMTRDVIMLKSDAEIKNAEANLAEASKLASDALEAARLNCQTPEEIAILKKIDAAVPQYTALRDKAVKLGAMNKNDEALVIFHNEATPFLNECFAGGRELMALNVAMGNTVSERLTNTSNASIILMAVVMISALIIAIIFAIFVSRSISRPVKACADRLVLLSQGDLHSPVPAATSTDETGVMLKALDSTTTSISTLISDIGRGLGEMAHGNLDIESNADYKGDFSELKTSILLILSSFNDTLGQINQAADQVSSGSDQVSSGAQALSQGATEQASSVEELAATITEISEQVKNNAENAKNASLKTNEAGSEVANSNQKMQ
;
A
#
# COMPACT_ATOMS: atom_id res chain seq x y z
N MET A 1 11.70 -8.66 13.08
CA MET A 1 11.87 -9.33 11.78
C MET A 1 11.27 -8.56 10.62
N PHE A 2 10.02 -8.13 10.66
CA PHE A 2 9.33 -7.39 9.58
C PHE A 2 10.00 -6.05 9.20
N LYS A 3 10.59 -5.34 10.18
CA LYS A 3 11.19 -4.01 10.01
C LYS A 3 12.36 -4.01 9.01
N ASN A 4 13.08 -5.13 8.91
CA ASN A 4 14.28 -5.28 8.09
C ASN A 4 14.03 -5.96 6.73
N LEU A 5 12.79 -6.31 6.42
CA LEU A 5 12.44 -6.85 5.11
C LEU A 5 12.46 -5.74 4.05
N LYS A 6 12.89 -6.08 2.84
CA LYS A 6 12.81 -5.19 1.67
C LYS A 6 11.39 -4.71 1.44
N ILE A 7 11.21 -3.49 0.96
CA ILE A 7 9.90 -2.86 0.71
C ILE A 7 9.03 -3.78 -0.15
N GLY A 8 9.57 -4.32 -1.25
CA GLY A 8 8.84 -5.24 -2.11
C GLY A 8 8.33 -6.49 -1.38
N LYS A 9 9.17 -7.10 -0.50
CA LYS A 9 8.75 -8.25 0.32
C LYS A 9 7.69 -7.88 1.36
N LYS A 10 7.77 -6.70 1.96
CA LYS A 10 6.74 -6.19 2.90
C LYS A 10 5.39 -6.07 2.20
N LEU A 11 5.35 -5.49 1.00
CA LEU A 11 4.13 -5.32 0.21
C LEU A 11 3.56 -6.66 -0.22
N ILE A 12 4.39 -7.56 -0.77
CA ILE A 12 3.94 -8.90 -1.18
C ILE A 12 3.35 -9.66 0.00
N LEU A 13 4.03 -9.69 1.14
CA LEU A 13 3.52 -10.35 2.35
C LEU A 13 2.21 -9.72 2.85
N ALA A 14 2.09 -8.39 2.74
CA ALA A 14 0.87 -7.67 3.06
C ALA A 14 -0.31 -8.14 2.20
N PHE A 15 -0.13 -8.17 0.88
CA PHE A 15 -1.16 -8.61 -0.05
C PHE A 15 -1.52 -10.10 0.15
N ILE A 16 -0.52 -10.96 0.33
CA ILE A 16 -0.74 -12.37 0.60
C ILE A 16 -1.54 -12.55 1.89
N ALA A 17 -1.20 -11.85 2.97
CA ALA A 17 -1.91 -11.93 4.24
C ALA A 17 -3.38 -11.51 4.09
N VAL A 18 -3.65 -10.37 3.42
CA VAL A 18 -5.01 -9.90 3.16
C VAL A 18 -5.78 -10.91 2.28
N THR A 19 -5.15 -11.45 1.24
CA THR A 19 -5.78 -12.45 0.37
C THR A 19 -6.13 -13.73 1.12
N ILE A 20 -5.24 -14.22 1.98
CA ILE A 20 -5.52 -15.41 2.82
C ILE A 20 -6.69 -15.15 3.76
N ILE A 21 -6.72 -14.01 4.46
CA ILE A 21 -7.81 -13.64 5.37
C ILE A 21 -9.13 -13.55 4.60
N SER A 22 -9.15 -12.92 3.43
CA SER A 22 -10.34 -12.81 2.59
C SER A 22 -10.81 -14.17 2.07
N SER A 23 -9.86 -15.05 1.71
CA SER A 23 -10.16 -16.42 1.24
C SER A 23 -10.75 -17.27 2.36
N ILE A 24 -10.25 -17.16 3.59
CA ILE A 24 -10.80 -17.85 4.76
C ILE A 24 -12.23 -17.36 5.03
N ALA A 25 -12.46 -16.04 5.02
CA ALA A 25 -13.79 -15.46 5.21
C ALA A 25 -14.79 -15.95 4.14
N GLY A 26 -14.37 -15.96 2.87
CA GLY A 26 -15.17 -16.49 1.76
C GLY A 26 -15.44 -17.99 1.90
N GLY A 27 -14.43 -18.76 2.28
CA GLY A 27 -14.56 -20.20 2.52
C GLY A 27 -15.55 -20.55 3.63
N VAL A 28 -15.51 -19.84 4.75
CA VAL A 28 -16.49 -19.98 5.84
C VAL A 28 -17.91 -19.68 5.33
N GLY A 29 -18.07 -18.59 4.56
CA GLY A 29 -19.36 -18.25 3.95
C GLY A 29 -19.94 -19.34 3.06
N LEU A 30 -19.12 -19.92 2.19
CA LEU A 30 -19.52 -21.01 1.30
C LEU A 30 -19.93 -22.27 2.08
N VAL A 31 -19.20 -22.63 3.14
CA VAL A 31 -19.55 -23.80 3.98
C VAL A 31 -20.89 -23.58 4.69
N LEU A 32 -21.12 -22.40 5.27
CA LEU A 32 -22.37 -22.08 5.94
C LEU A 32 -23.56 -22.08 4.98
N LEU A 33 -23.40 -21.52 3.76
CA LEU A 33 -24.44 -21.53 2.74
C LEU A 33 -24.80 -22.95 2.32
N LYS A 34 -23.78 -23.80 2.08
CA LYS A 34 -24.00 -25.20 1.71
C LYS A 34 -24.70 -26.00 2.80
N GLN A 35 -24.33 -25.76 4.05
CA GLN A 35 -24.98 -26.41 5.20
C GLN A 35 -26.45 -25.98 5.32
N LEU A 36 -26.73 -24.68 5.13
CA LEU A 36 -28.08 -24.15 5.17
C LEU A 36 -28.94 -24.70 4.04
N ASP A 37 -28.42 -24.75 2.80
CA ASP A 37 -29.09 -25.32 1.65
C ASP A 37 -29.47 -26.78 1.87
N ALA A 38 -28.55 -27.58 2.41
CA ALA A 38 -28.83 -28.99 2.75
C ALA A 38 -29.95 -29.12 3.78
N GLN A 39 -29.95 -28.27 4.83
CA GLN A 39 -31.00 -28.29 5.87
C GLN A 39 -32.37 -27.84 5.32
N TYR A 40 -32.40 -26.85 4.42
CA TYR A 40 -33.65 -26.42 3.77
C TYR A 40 -34.18 -27.50 2.84
N SER A 41 -33.33 -28.15 2.06
CA SER A 41 -33.72 -29.25 1.17
C SER A 41 -34.27 -30.44 1.95
N GLU A 42 -33.64 -30.82 3.05
CA GLU A 42 -34.13 -31.88 3.94
C GLU A 42 -35.49 -31.50 4.54
N ALA A 43 -35.64 -30.29 5.06
CA ALA A 43 -36.90 -29.82 5.63
C ALA A 43 -38.05 -29.80 4.59
N LEU A 44 -37.76 -29.44 3.35
CA LEU A 44 -38.75 -29.45 2.27
C LEU A 44 -39.24 -30.89 1.95
N ILE A 45 -38.30 -31.83 1.87
CA ILE A 45 -38.63 -33.22 1.58
C ILE A 45 -39.41 -33.86 2.73
N THR A 46 -38.93 -33.75 3.95
CA THR A 46 -39.50 -34.45 5.11
C THR A 46 -40.79 -33.81 5.65
N ASN A 47 -41.04 -32.51 5.45
CA ASN A 47 -42.23 -31.86 5.97
C ASN A 47 -43.08 -31.23 4.86
N GLY A 48 -42.48 -30.58 3.86
CA GLY A 48 -43.23 -29.87 2.82
C GLY A 48 -43.97 -30.82 1.89
N PHE A 49 -43.26 -31.77 1.29
CA PHE A 49 -43.89 -32.72 0.35
C PHE A 49 -44.83 -33.68 1.05
N VAL A 50 -44.50 -34.15 2.25
CA VAL A 50 -45.39 -35.00 3.06
C VAL A 50 -46.75 -34.37 3.31
N GLN A 51 -46.80 -33.06 3.58
CA GLN A 51 -48.07 -32.32 3.75
C GLN A 51 -48.90 -32.36 2.45
N GLY A 52 -48.24 -32.24 1.28
CA GLY A 52 -48.89 -32.41 -0.03
C GLY A 52 -49.51 -33.81 -0.18
N ASP A 53 -48.72 -34.83 0.06
CA ASP A 53 -49.15 -36.22 -0.07
C ASP A 53 -50.29 -36.59 0.87
N ILE A 54 -50.28 -36.11 2.14
CA ILE A 54 -51.35 -36.27 3.10
C ILE A 54 -52.61 -35.53 2.64
N GLY A 55 -52.48 -34.31 2.11
CA GLY A 55 -53.55 -33.52 1.53
C GLY A 55 -54.22 -34.22 0.37
N ASP A 56 -53.45 -34.81 -0.51
CA ASP A 56 -53.90 -35.59 -1.65
C ASP A 56 -54.61 -36.88 -1.20
N PHE A 57 -54.03 -37.60 -0.24
CA PHE A 57 -54.69 -38.78 0.35
C PHE A 57 -56.10 -38.42 0.87
N ASN A 58 -56.24 -37.39 1.66
CA ASN A 58 -57.53 -36.97 2.20
C ASN A 58 -58.53 -36.55 1.11
N THR A 59 -58.04 -35.85 0.07
CA THR A 59 -58.85 -35.36 -1.04
C THR A 59 -59.34 -36.52 -1.90
N TYR A 60 -58.46 -37.44 -2.28
CA TYR A 60 -58.83 -38.59 -3.10
C TYR A 60 -59.66 -39.60 -2.32
N LEU A 61 -59.42 -39.80 -1.05
CA LEU A 61 -60.29 -40.63 -0.20
C LEU A 61 -61.72 -40.03 -0.10
N GLN A 62 -61.86 -38.70 0.01
CA GLN A 62 -63.15 -38.02 -0.02
C GLN A 62 -63.86 -38.19 -1.36
N ARG A 63 -63.10 -38.08 -2.49
CA ARG A 63 -63.62 -38.34 -3.84
C ARG A 63 -64.08 -39.78 -4.00
N ALA A 64 -63.32 -40.75 -3.53
CA ALA A 64 -63.67 -42.17 -3.55
C ALA A 64 -64.95 -42.44 -2.75
N ALA A 65 -65.12 -41.80 -1.57
CA ALA A 65 -66.33 -41.92 -0.78
C ALA A 65 -67.57 -41.27 -1.47
N ALA A 66 -67.38 -40.18 -2.21
CA ALA A 66 -68.44 -39.57 -3.02
C ALA A 66 -68.84 -40.49 -4.19
N MET A 67 -67.88 -40.98 -4.93
CA MET A 67 -68.14 -41.93 -6.05
C MET A 67 -68.82 -43.20 -5.56
N THR A 68 -68.46 -43.71 -4.38
CA THR A 68 -69.15 -44.85 -3.76
C THR A 68 -70.65 -44.58 -3.55
N ARG A 69 -71.01 -43.38 -3.05
CA ARG A 69 -72.41 -42.97 -2.90
C ARG A 69 -73.12 -42.85 -4.25
N ASP A 70 -72.43 -42.32 -5.27
CA ASP A 70 -72.99 -42.22 -6.62
C ASP A 70 -73.31 -43.60 -7.19
N VAL A 71 -72.38 -44.59 -7.10
CA VAL A 71 -72.66 -46.01 -7.52
C VAL A 71 -73.87 -46.55 -6.82
N ILE A 72 -74.11 -46.28 -5.52
CA ILE A 72 -75.23 -46.79 -4.76
C ILE A 72 -76.56 -46.10 -5.16
N MET A 73 -76.49 -44.79 -5.53
CA MET A 73 -77.72 -43.98 -5.74
C MET A 73 -78.15 -43.91 -7.21
N LEU A 74 -77.26 -44.09 -8.16
CA LEU A 74 -77.56 -44.07 -9.59
C LEU A 74 -78.38 -45.32 -10.03
N LYS A 75 -79.19 -45.15 -11.09
CA LYS A 75 -80.07 -46.16 -11.57
C LYS A 75 -79.72 -46.61 -12.99
N SER A 76 -78.96 -45.87 -13.72
CA SER A 76 -78.52 -46.16 -15.07
C SER A 76 -77.22 -46.92 -15.06
N ASP A 77 -77.20 -48.11 -15.76
CA ASP A 77 -75.98 -48.94 -15.82
C ASP A 77 -74.78 -48.17 -16.41
N ALA A 78 -75.03 -47.25 -17.35
CA ALA A 78 -73.97 -46.43 -17.93
C ALA A 78 -73.35 -45.47 -16.96
N GLU A 79 -74.20 -44.83 -16.13
CA GLU A 79 -73.80 -43.90 -15.08
C GLU A 79 -73.09 -44.64 -13.92
N ILE A 80 -73.62 -45.82 -13.53
CA ILE A 80 -73.01 -46.68 -12.50
C ILE A 80 -71.62 -47.07 -12.93
N LYS A 81 -71.46 -47.54 -14.17
CA LYS A 81 -70.15 -47.94 -14.72
C LYS A 81 -69.12 -46.78 -14.76
N ASN A 82 -69.60 -45.60 -15.06
CA ASN A 82 -68.74 -44.40 -15.04
C ASN A 82 -68.32 -44.06 -13.58
N ALA A 83 -69.27 -44.14 -12.65
CA ALA A 83 -68.99 -43.87 -11.22
C ALA A 83 -68.01 -44.94 -10.65
N GLU A 84 -68.12 -46.23 -11.05
CA GLU A 84 -67.17 -47.29 -10.68
C GLU A 84 -65.78 -47.01 -11.22
N ALA A 85 -65.68 -46.55 -12.46
CA ALA A 85 -64.38 -46.22 -13.07
C ALA A 85 -63.72 -45.04 -12.31
N ASN A 86 -64.47 -43.97 -11.99
CA ASN A 86 -64.03 -42.84 -11.19
C ASN A 86 -63.67 -43.23 -9.75
N LEU A 87 -64.40 -44.15 -9.14
CA LEU A 87 -64.11 -44.72 -7.83
C LEU A 87 -62.77 -45.47 -7.84
N ALA A 88 -62.53 -46.30 -8.86
CA ALA A 88 -61.29 -47.04 -9.01
C ALA A 88 -60.09 -46.09 -9.14
N GLU A 89 -60.22 -45.03 -9.97
CA GLU A 89 -59.21 -44.02 -10.15
C GLU A 89 -58.94 -43.26 -8.81
N ALA A 90 -59.96 -42.75 -8.15
CA ALA A 90 -59.85 -42.06 -6.90
C ALA A 90 -59.20 -42.93 -5.79
N SER A 91 -59.61 -44.19 -5.73
CA SER A 91 -59.07 -45.15 -4.76
C SER A 91 -57.59 -45.44 -5.01
N LYS A 92 -57.17 -45.54 -6.29
CA LYS A 92 -55.77 -45.69 -6.65
C LYS A 92 -54.95 -44.46 -6.25
N LEU A 93 -55.43 -43.27 -6.61
CA LEU A 93 -54.75 -42.03 -6.29
C LEU A 93 -54.63 -41.82 -4.76
N ALA A 94 -55.66 -42.20 -4.00
CA ALA A 94 -55.59 -42.16 -2.53
C ALA A 94 -54.53 -43.12 -1.96
N SER A 95 -54.44 -44.35 -2.56
CA SER A 95 -53.43 -45.33 -2.16
C SER A 95 -52.02 -44.86 -2.50
N ASP A 96 -51.81 -44.31 -3.72
CA ASP A 96 -50.52 -43.82 -4.19
C ASP A 96 -50.05 -42.63 -3.31
N ALA A 97 -50.97 -41.72 -2.96
CA ALA A 97 -50.66 -40.59 -2.08
C ALA A 97 -50.30 -41.02 -0.63
N LEU A 98 -51.05 -42.01 -0.08
CA LEU A 98 -50.71 -42.59 1.23
C LEU A 98 -49.33 -43.29 1.22
N GLU A 99 -48.97 -43.99 0.13
CA GLU A 99 -47.69 -44.61 0.01
C GLU A 99 -46.55 -43.58 -0.11
N ALA A 100 -46.78 -42.52 -0.87
CA ALA A 100 -45.83 -41.41 -0.96
C ALA A 100 -45.60 -40.73 0.42
N ALA A 101 -46.66 -40.47 1.14
CA ALA A 101 -46.56 -39.93 2.53
C ALA A 101 -45.79 -40.91 3.44
N ARG A 102 -46.05 -42.22 3.35
CA ARG A 102 -45.37 -43.24 4.17
C ARG A 102 -43.87 -43.30 3.95
N LEU A 103 -43.37 -43.07 2.72
CA LEU A 103 -41.95 -43.08 2.43
C LEU A 103 -41.16 -42.00 3.17
N ASN A 104 -41.82 -40.88 3.51
CA ASN A 104 -41.21 -39.74 4.11
C ASN A 104 -41.59 -39.54 5.61
N CYS A 105 -42.60 -40.24 6.13
CA CYS A 105 -42.93 -40.25 7.54
C CYS A 105 -41.97 -41.16 8.33
N GLN A 106 -41.10 -40.59 9.13
CA GLN A 106 -40.03 -41.32 9.83
C GLN A 106 -40.09 -41.24 11.36
N THR A 107 -40.88 -40.34 11.91
CA THR A 107 -40.97 -40.18 13.37
C THR A 107 -41.86 -41.27 13.98
N PRO A 108 -41.59 -41.67 15.24
CA PRO A 108 -42.42 -42.63 15.95
C PRO A 108 -43.91 -42.24 16.02
N GLU A 109 -44.16 -40.94 16.12
CA GLU A 109 -45.50 -40.36 16.18
C GLU A 109 -46.22 -40.52 14.83
N GLU A 110 -45.57 -40.18 13.72
CA GLU A 110 -46.09 -40.36 12.36
C GLU A 110 -46.38 -41.83 12.06
N ILE A 111 -45.44 -42.70 12.41
CA ILE A 111 -45.59 -44.16 12.23
C ILE A 111 -46.78 -44.68 13.06
N ALA A 112 -47.01 -44.17 14.25
CA ALA A 112 -48.12 -44.57 15.08
C ALA A 112 -49.49 -44.16 14.48
N ILE A 113 -49.56 -42.98 13.83
CA ILE A 113 -50.77 -42.52 13.13
C ILE A 113 -50.95 -43.31 11.84
N LEU A 114 -49.90 -43.54 11.05
CA LEU A 114 -49.99 -44.37 9.86
C LEU A 114 -50.49 -45.80 10.15
N LYS A 115 -50.09 -46.40 11.29
CA LYS A 115 -50.61 -47.70 11.72
C LYS A 115 -52.09 -47.69 11.96
N LYS A 116 -52.67 -46.60 12.47
CA LYS A 116 -54.14 -46.46 12.63
C LYS A 116 -54.80 -46.41 11.25
N ILE A 117 -54.27 -45.62 10.33
CA ILE A 117 -54.77 -45.53 8.96
C ILE A 117 -54.65 -46.90 8.26
N ASP A 118 -53.52 -47.60 8.38
CA ASP A 118 -53.27 -48.92 7.81
C ASP A 118 -54.21 -49.99 8.34
N ALA A 119 -54.70 -49.87 9.58
CA ALA A 119 -55.69 -50.73 10.14
C ALA A 119 -57.10 -50.45 9.60
N ALA A 120 -57.42 -49.15 9.39
CA ALA A 120 -58.77 -48.72 8.98
C ALA A 120 -58.99 -48.86 7.46
N VAL A 121 -58.02 -48.55 6.63
CA VAL A 121 -58.13 -48.56 5.14
C VAL A 121 -58.62 -49.92 4.62
N PRO A 122 -58.09 -51.11 5.00
CA PRO A 122 -58.56 -52.41 4.49
C PRO A 122 -60.00 -52.69 4.91
N GLN A 123 -60.38 -52.32 6.14
CA GLN A 123 -61.73 -52.49 6.66
C GLN A 123 -62.73 -51.63 5.87
N TYR A 124 -62.39 -50.37 5.67
CA TYR A 124 -63.17 -49.47 4.85
C TYR A 124 -63.33 -49.99 3.43
N THR A 125 -62.22 -50.38 2.79
CA THR A 125 -62.20 -50.85 1.39
C THR A 125 -63.05 -52.07 1.23
N ALA A 126 -62.92 -53.07 2.10
CA ALA A 126 -63.74 -54.33 2.02
C ALA A 126 -65.24 -54.06 2.14
N LEU A 127 -65.65 -53.19 3.09
CA LEU A 127 -67.04 -52.85 3.30
C LEU A 127 -67.59 -51.96 2.17
N ARG A 128 -66.77 -50.98 1.72
CA ARG A 128 -67.08 -50.15 0.54
C ARG A 128 -67.31 -50.99 -0.70
N ASP A 129 -66.45 -51.91 -0.99
CA ASP A 129 -66.57 -52.80 -2.18
C ASP A 129 -67.80 -53.73 -2.09
N LYS A 130 -68.16 -54.16 -0.88
CA LYS A 130 -69.43 -54.91 -0.64
C LYS A 130 -70.63 -54.02 -0.92
N ALA A 131 -70.65 -52.79 -0.46
CA ALA A 131 -71.72 -51.81 -0.71
C ALA A 131 -71.82 -51.47 -2.23
N VAL A 132 -70.67 -51.22 -2.88
CA VAL A 132 -70.59 -51.01 -4.37
C VAL A 132 -71.21 -52.12 -5.14
N LYS A 133 -70.86 -53.40 -4.83
CA LYS A 133 -71.44 -54.56 -5.49
C LYS A 133 -72.97 -54.66 -5.31
N LEU A 134 -73.50 -54.33 -4.13
CA LEU A 134 -74.95 -54.33 -3.90
C LEU A 134 -75.63 -53.14 -4.64
N GLY A 135 -74.99 -51.99 -4.70
CA GLY A 135 -75.50 -50.83 -5.46
C GLY A 135 -75.57 -51.14 -6.97
N ALA A 136 -74.51 -51.72 -7.53
CA ALA A 136 -74.46 -52.17 -8.92
C ALA A 136 -75.53 -53.18 -9.24
N MET A 137 -76.09 -53.96 -8.25
CA MET A 137 -77.22 -54.89 -8.38
C MET A 137 -78.56 -54.23 -8.14
N ASN A 138 -78.64 -52.92 -8.05
CA ASN A 138 -79.85 -52.13 -7.70
C ASN A 138 -80.46 -52.48 -6.31
N LYS A 139 -79.61 -52.97 -5.36
CA LYS A 139 -79.99 -53.27 -3.96
C LYS A 139 -79.56 -52.06 -3.09
N ASN A 140 -80.06 -50.87 -3.43
CA ASN A 140 -79.59 -49.61 -2.93
C ASN A 140 -79.81 -49.44 -1.38
N ASP A 141 -80.96 -49.93 -0.83
CA ASP A 141 -81.17 -49.87 0.59
C ASP A 141 -80.18 -50.70 1.41
N GLU A 142 -79.90 -51.94 0.97
CA GLU A 142 -78.92 -52.82 1.59
C GLU A 142 -77.51 -52.24 1.49
N ALA A 143 -77.17 -51.67 0.30
CA ALA A 143 -75.90 -51.00 0.08
C ALA A 143 -75.69 -49.80 0.97
N LEU A 144 -76.71 -48.93 1.14
CA LEU A 144 -76.69 -47.75 2.04
C LEU A 144 -76.49 -48.13 3.48
N VAL A 145 -77.12 -49.21 3.97
CA VAL A 145 -76.98 -49.72 5.34
C VAL A 145 -75.50 -50.06 5.60
N ILE A 146 -74.90 -50.87 4.70
CA ILE A 146 -73.49 -51.28 4.84
C ILE A 146 -72.58 -50.11 4.73
N PHE A 147 -72.78 -49.23 3.74
CA PHE A 147 -71.92 -48.06 3.57
C PHE A 147 -72.01 -47.10 4.75
N HIS A 148 -73.22 -46.79 5.19
CA HIS A 148 -73.44 -45.79 6.25
C HIS A 148 -73.12 -46.32 7.65
N ASN A 149 -73.55 -47.55 7.99
CA ASN A 149 -73.40 -48.07 9.32
C ASN A 149 -72.13 -48.84 9.59
N GLU A 150 -71.60 -49.53 8.53
CA GLU A 150 -70.44 -50.39 8.69
C GLU A 150 -69.17 -49.76 8.14
N ALA A 151 -69.21 -49.17 6.91
CA ALA A 151 -68.02 -48.62 6.26
C ALA A 151 -67.62 -47.21 6.72
N THR A 152 -68.64 -46.32 6.95
CA THR A 152 -68.40 -44.91 7.35
C THR A 152 -67.59 -44.76 8.64
N PRO A 153 -67.70 -45.58 9.67
CA PRO A 153 -66.87 -45.53 10.85
C PRO A 153 -65.35 -45.63 10.49
N PHE A 154 -64.96 -46.62 9.68
CA PHE A 154 -63.59 -46.80 9.24
C PHE A 154 -63.12 -45.68 8.32
N LEU A 155 -64.00 -45.14 7.47
CA LEU A 155 -63.73 -43.97 6.65
C LEU A 155 -63.41 -42.77 7.52
N ASN A 156 -64.17 -42.58 8.60
CA ASN A 156 -63.93 -41.48 9.55
C ASN A 156 -62.64 -41.65 10.32
N GLU A 157 -62.23 -42.91 10.63
CA GLU A 157 -60.92 -43.22 11.20
C GLU A 157 -59.80 -42.87 10.24
N CYS A 158 -59.91 -43.19 8.92
CA CYS A 158 -58.95 -42.78 7.91
C CYS A 158 -58.82 -41.25 7.83
N PHE A 159 -59.93 -40.52 7.79
CA PHE A 159 -59.92 -39.05 7.81
C PHE A 159 -59.36 -38.47 9.09
N ALA A 160 -59.66 -39.08 10.24
CA ALA A 160 -59.12 -38.63 11.54
C ALA A 160 -57.59 -38.82 11.56
N GLY A 161 -57.10 -39.98 11.11
CA GLY A 161 -55.68 -40.26 10.98
C GLY A 161 -54.99 -39.31 9.99
N GLY A 162 -55.59 -39.08 8.80
CA GLY A 162 -55.09 -38.13 7.84
C GLY A 162 -55.01 -36.70 8.39
N ARG A 163 -56.00 -36.23 9.13
CA ARG A 163 -55.96 -34.89 9.79
C ARG A 163 -54.97 -34.85 10.93
N GLU A 164 -54.85 -35.92 11.74
CA GLU A 164 -53.86 -35.99 12.84
C GLU A 164 -52.45 -35.96 12.28
N LEU A 165 -52.17 -36.70 11.19
CA LEU A 165 -50.88 -36.72 10.51
C LEU A 165 -50.55 -35.36 9.89
N MET A 166 -51.52 -34.71 9.24
CA MET A 166 -51.36 -33.36 8.69
C MET A 166 -51.02 -32.33 9.80
N ALA A 167 -51.77 -32.34 10.89
CA ALA A 167 -51.55 -31.42 12.01
C ALA A 167 -50.16 -31.60 12.64
N LEU A 168 -49.72 -32.87 12.79
CA LEU A 168 -48.39 -33.19 13.29
C LEU A 168 -47.32 -32.68 12.37
N ASN A 169 -47.43 -32.92 11.06
CA ASN A 169 -46.45 -32.45 10.06
C ASN A 169 -46.42 -30.93 9.97
N VAL A 170 -47.52 -30.22 10.09
CA VAL A 170 -47.57 -28.76 10.14
C VAL A 170 -46.83 -28.25 11.40
N ALA A 171 -47.07 -28.85 12.56
CA ALA A 171 -46.40 -28.49 13.79
C ALA A 171 -44.86 -28.72 13.72
N MET A 172 -44.47 -29.87 13.17
CA MET A 172 -43.05 -30.18 12.94
C MET A 172 -42.42 -29.21 11.94
N GLY A 173 -43.11 -28.92 10.82
CA GLY A 173 -42.66 -27.94 9.84
C GLY A 173 -42.44 -26.56 10.43
N ASN A 174 -43.34 -26.07 11.29
CA ASN A 174 -43.16 -24.81 11.99
C ASN A 174 -41.92 -24.83 12.89
N THR A 175 -41.73 -25.88 13.69
CA THR A 175 -40.55 -26.03 14.56
C THR A 175 -39.25 -26.06 13.75
N VAL A 176 -39.23 -26.78 12.62
CA VAL A 176 -38.07 -26.82 11.72
C VAL A 176 -37.84 -25.45 11.10
N SER A 177 -38.89 -24.74 10.68
CA SER A 177 -38.77 -23.39 10.11
C SER A 177 -38.18 -22.39 11.12
N GLU A 178 -38.63 -22.40 12.39
CA GLU A 178 -38.05 -21.57 13.44
C GLU A 178 -36.55 -21.91 13.68
N ARG A 179 -36.22 -23.20 13.75
CA ARG A 179 -34.85 -23.64 13.93
C ARG A 179 -33.96 -23.20 12.76
N LEU A 180 -34.41 -23.34 11.50
CA LEU A 180 -33.69 -22.89 10.32
C LEU A 180 -33.52 -21.38 10.31
N THR A 181 -34.55 -20.62 10.68
CA THR A 181 -34.46 -19.16 10.81
C THR A 181 -33.42 -18.76 11.86
N ASN A 182 -33.40 -19.38 13.01
CA ASN A 182 -32.42 -19.12 14.06
C ASN A 182 -31.02 -19.50 13.62
N THR A 183 -30.84 -20.64 12.93
CA THR A 183 -29.55 -21.07 12.37
C THR A 183 -29.07 -20.10 11.28
N SER A 184 -29.99 -19.64 10.43
CA SER A 184 -29.69 -18.63 9.40
C SER A 184 -29.21 -17.31 10.03
N ASN A 185 -29.96 -16.79 11.02
CA ASN A 185 -29.59 -15.58 11.73
C ASN A 185 -28.23 -15.70 12.44
N ALA A 186 -27.98 -16.82 13.11
CA ALA A 186 -26.69 -17.09 13.75
C ALA A 186 -25.55 -17.14 12.71
N SER A 187 -25.79 -17.74 11.55
CA SER A 187 -24.82 -17.81 10.44
C SER A 187 -24.53 -16.42 9.86
N ILE A 188 -25.56 -15.59 9.68
CA ILE A 188 -25.41 -14.19 9.22
C ILE A 188 -24.59 -13.39 10.21
N ILE A 189 -24.86 -13.50 11.50
CA ILE A 189 -24.11 -12.80 12.56
C ILE A 189 -22.66 -13.27 12.57
N LEU A 190 -22.41 -14.57 12.49
CA LEU A 190 -21.07 -15.12 12.43
C LEU A 190 -20.30 -14.61 11.22
N MET A 191 -20.92 -14.62 10.04
CA MET A 191 -20.31 -14.07 8.83
C MET A 191 -19.97 -12.58 8.95
N ALA A 192 -20.89 -11.79 9.54
CA ALA A 192 -20.67 -10.36 9.78
C ALA A 192 -19.48 -10.14 10.74
N VAL A 193 -19.37 -10.90 11.82
CA VAL A 193 -18.24 -10.83 12.77
C VAL A 193 -16.93 -11.19 12.09
N VAL A 194 -16.89 -12.27 11.30
CA VAL A 194 -15.69 -12.68 10.54
C VAL A 194 -15.27 -11.61 9.55
N MET A 195 -16.24 -11.04 8.82
CA MET A 195 -15.96 -9.98 7.83
C MET A 195 -15.42 -8.70 8.49
N ILE A 196 -16.05 -8.25 9.58
CA ILE A 196 -15.62 -7.05 10.32
C ILE A 196 -14.24 -7.27 10.94
N SER A 197 -13.99 -8.44 11.54
CA SER A 197 -12.66 -8.75 12.10
C SER A 197 -11.56 -8.78 11.02
N ALA A 198 -11.85 -9.38 9.86
CA ALA A 198 -10.95 -9.39 8.72
C ALA A 198 -10.63 -7.98 8.23
N LEU A 199 -11.65 -7.10 8.15
CA LEU A 199 -11.47 -5.69 7.76
C LEU A 199 -10.60 -4.92 8.77
N ILE A 200 -10.85 -5.09 10.06
CA ILE A 200 -10.05 -4.44 11.12
C ILE A 200 -8.59 -4.89 11.04
N ILE A 201 -8.33 -6.19 10.90
CA ILE A 201 -6.97 -6.73 10.77
C ILE A 201 -6.29 -6.16 9.53
N ALA A 202 -6.99 -6.09 8.38
CA ALA A 202 -6.46 -5.54 7.14
C ALA A 202 -6.10 -4.04 7.30
N ILE A 203 -6.93 -3.24 7.96
CA ILE A 203 -6.67 -1.81 8.22
C ILE A 203 -5.46 -1.63 9.14
N ILE A 204 -5.38 -2.39 10.24
CA ILE A 204 -4.23 -2.34 11.16
C ILE A 204 -2.94 -2.65 10.40
N PHE A 205 -2.97 -3.69 9.57
CA PHE A 205 -1.82 -4.11 8.78
C PHE A 205 -1.43 -3.07 7.73
N ALA A 206 -2.39 -2.47 7.04
CA ALA A 206 -2.17 -1.38 6.09
C ALA A 206 -1.52 -0.15 6.74
N ILE A 207 -2.00 0.26 7.93
CA ILE A 207 -1.42 1.36 8.70
C ILE A 207 0.02 1.03 9.13
N PHE A 208 0.27 -0.20 9.56
CA PHE A 208 1.60 -0.65 9.96
C PHE A 208 2.60 -0.60 8.78
N VAL A 209 2.24 -1.16 7.63
CA VAL A 209 3.08 -1.15 6.42
C VAL A 209 3.28 0.27 5.92
N SER A 210 2.21 1.07 5.84
CA SER A 210 2.29 2.47 5.43
C SER A 210 3.25 3.27 6.31
N ARG A 211 3.15 3.16 7.63
CA ARG A 211 4.05 3.86 8.55
C ARG A 211 5.49 3.38 8.47
N SER A 212 5.71 2.10 8.19
CA SER A 212 7.06 1.54 8.08
C SER A 212 7.82 1.97 6.82
N ILE A 213 7.11 2.46 5.80
CA ILE A 213 7.69 2.93 4.54
C ILE A 213 7.60 4.46 4.43
N SER A 214 6.40 5.03 4.60
CA SER A 214 6.16 6.46 4.35
C SER A 214 6.92 7.37 5.31
N ARG A 215 7.05 7.01 6.59
CA ARG A 215 7.78 7.85 7.57
C ARG A 215 9.27 8.00 7.25
N PRO A 216 10.06 6.92 7.03
CA PRO A 216 11.47 7.05 6.67
C PRO A 216 11.67 7.75 5.32
N VAL A 217 10.82 7.48 4.32
CA VAL A 217 10.88 8.13 3.02
C VAL A 217 10.62 9.64 3.14
N LYS A 218 9.58 10.03 3.90
CA LYS A 218 9.30 11.44 4.17
C LYS A 218 10.45 12.11 4.91
N ALA A 219 11.00 11.48 5.93
CA ALA A 219 12.14 12.01 6.67
C ALA A 219 13.37 12.23 5.78
N CYS A 220 13.63 11.32 4.83
CA CYS A 220 14.66 11.49 3.84
C CYS A 220 14.37 12.66 2.89
N ALA A 221 13.12 12.75 2.39
CA ALA A 221 12.71 13.84 1.51
C ALA A 221 12.82 15.22 2.20
N ASP A 222 12.32 15.34 3.44
CA ASP A 222 12.41 16.57 4.23
C ASP A 222 13.88 16.99 4.44
N ARG A 223 14.78 16.01 4.70
CA ARG A 223 16.21 16.28 4.85
C ARG A 223 16.89 16.66 3.54
N LEU A 224 16.49 16.06 2.41
CA LEU A 224 16.99 16.44 1.07
C LEU A 224 16.58 17.88 0.70
N VAL A 225 15.38 18.31 1.11
CA VAL A 225 14.95 19.71 0.93
C VAL A 225 15.87 20.66 1.70
N LEU A 226 16.20 20.36 2.96
CA LEU A 226 17.17 21.17 3.73
C LEU A 226 18.56 21.18 3.09
N LEU A 227 19.01 20.01 2.60
CA LEU A 227 20.28 19.90 1.88
C LEU A 227 20.29 20.76 0.61
N SER A 228 19.19 20.79 -0.15
CA SER A 228 19.04 21.63 -1.35
C SER A 228 19.06 23.13 -1.04
N GLN A 229 18.72 23.52 0.18
CA GLN A 229 18.80 24.88 0.68
C GLN A 229 20.18 25.24 1.26
N GLY A 230 21.15 24.30 1.20
CA GLY A 230 22.51 24.50 1.69
C GLY A 230 22.71 24.14 3.17
N ASP A 231 21.71 23.61 3.86
CA ASP A 231 21.85 23.16 5.24
C ASP A 231 22.62 21.82 5.29
N LEU A 232 23.88 21.90 5.69
CA LEU A 232 24.78 20.77 5.89
C LEU A 232 24.89 20.33 7.36
N HIS A 233 24.29 21.09 8.30
CA HIS A 233 24.50 20.90 9.74
C HIS A 233 23.36 20.16 10.42
N SER A 234 22.13 20.26 9.91
CA SER A 234 21.00 19.53 10.46
C SER A 234 21.22 18.01 10.40
N PRO A 235 20.94 17.27 11.48
CA PRO A 235 21.22 15.85 11.54
C PRO A 235 20.33 15.07 10.58
N VAL A 236 20.91 14.06 9.93
CA VAL A 236 20.14 13.07 9.16
C VAL A 236 19.44 12.13 10.14
N PRO A 237 18.14 11.85 9.96
CA PRO A 237 17.42 10.90 10.81
C PRO A 237 18.09 9.51 10.81
N ALA A 238 18.23 8.92 12.00
CA ALA A 238 18.92 7.66 12.15
C ALA A 238 18.21 6.53 11.35
N ALA A 239 18.97 5.76 10.61
CA ALA A 239 18.48 4.59 9.90
C ALA A 239 18.12 3.49 10.90
N THR A 240 16.81 3.27 11.12
CA THR A 240 16.30 2.29 12.07
C THR A 240 16.02 0.92 11.46
N SER A 241 16.20 0.76 10.14
CA SER A 241 15.99 -0.47 9.38
C SER A 241 17.21 -0.78 8.49
N THR A 242 17.29 -2.02 8.03
CA THR A 242 18.30 -2.45 7.05
C THR A 242 17.72 -2.67 5.65
N ASP A 243 16.47 -2.26 5.43
CA ASP A 243 15.80 -2.27 4.13
C ASP A 243 16.24 -1.09 3.26
N GLU A 244 15.58 -0.92 2.10
CA GLU A 244 15.88 0.14 1.14
C GLU A 244 15.77 1.54 1.77
N THR A 245 14.85 1.73 2.75
CA THR A 245 14.71 3.02 3.44
C THR A 245 15.89 3.30 4.36
N GLY A 246 16.40 2.28 5.02
CA GLY A 246 17.59 2.39 5.86
C GLY A 246 18.87 2.63 5.05
N VAL A 247 19.00 1.97 3.89
CA VAL A 247 20.10 2.21 2.96
C VAL A 247 20.07 3.65 2.44
N MET A 248 18.89 4.15 2.08
CA MET A 248 18.69 5.52 1.59
C MET A 248 19.10 6.58 2.63
N LEU A 249 18.68 6.41 3.89
CA LEU A 249 19.06 7.32 4.98
C LEU A 249 20.57 7.28 5.27
N LYS A 250 21.20 6.10 5.24
CA LYS A 250 22.66 5.99 5.39
C LYS A 250 23.43 6.63 4.25
N ALA A 251 22.94 6.44 3.01
CA ALA A 251 23.56 7.08 1.85
C ALA A 251 23.45 8.61 1.92
N LEU A 252 22.27 9.12 2.36
CA LEU A 252 22.07 10.56 2.57
C LEU A 252 22.99 11.10 3.67
N ASP A 253 23.13 10.40 4.79
CA ASP A 253 24.03 10.75 5.89
C ASP A 253 25.48 10.83 5.42
N SER A 254 25.94 9.79 4.71
CA SER A 254 27.28 9.75 4.14
C SER A 254 27.51 10.89 3.13
N THR A 255 26.51 11.17 2.27
CA THR A 255 26.59 12.28 1.31
C THR A 255 26.68 13.62 1.98
N THR A 256 25.77 13.88 2.97
CA THR A 256 25.74 15.13 3.72
C THR A 256 27.05 15.35 4.46
N THR A 257 27.55 14.33 5.15
CA THR A 257 28.83 14.38 5.87
C THR A 257 30.01 14.64 4.93
N SER A 258 30.06 13.95 3.79
CA SER A 258 31.12 14.14 2.80
C SER A 258 31.12 15.56 2.25
N ILE A 259 29.96 16.07 1.83
CA ILE A 259 29.83 17.44 1.30
C ILE A 259 30.17 18.46 2.39
N SER A 260 29.71 18.28 3.63
CA SER A 260 30.01 19.16 4.77
C SER A 260 31.51 19.22 5.04
N THR A 261 32.19 18.09 5.01
CA THR A 261 33.65 18.01 5.20
C THR A 261 34.39 18.74 4.09
N LEU A 262 33.98 18.53 2.83
CA LEU A 262 34.62 19.21 1.68
C LEU A 262 34.41 20.72 1.72
N ILE A 263 33.19 21.18 1.97
CA ILE A 263 32.87 22.62 2.07
C ILE A 263 33.64 23.28 3.22
N SER A 264 33.73 22.59 4.37
CA SER A 264 34.51 23.08 5.52
C SER A 264 36.01 23.16 5.20
N ASP A 265 36.58 22.15 4.54
CA ASP A 265 38.01 22.15 4.15
C ASP A 265 38.31 23.25 3.14
N ILE A 266 37.47 23.42 2.12
CA ILE A 266 37.56 24.51 1.14
C ILE A 266 37.45 25.86 1.82
N GLY A 267 36.45 26.04 2.68
CA GLY A 267 36.24 27.31 3.41
C GLY A 267 37.44 27.65 4.29
N ARG A 268 37.99 26.68 5.01
CA ARG A 268 39.22 26.84 5.80
C ARG A 268 40.38 27.22 4.88
N GLY A 269 40.62 26.49 3.81
CA GLY A 269 41.74 26.75 2.89
C GLY A 269 41.65 28.14 2.27
N LEU A 270 40.49 28.56 1.75
CA LEU A 270 40.28 29.87 1.19
C LEU A 270 40.41 30.99 2.26
N GLY A 271 39.97 30.72 3.48
CA GLY A 271 40.14 31.62 4.62
C GLY A 271 41.61 31.86 4.98
N GLU A 272 42.40 30.80 5.05
CA GLU A 272 43.85 30.90 5.29
C GLU A 272 44.57 31.68 4.15
N MET A 273 44.21 31.37 2.88
CA MET A 273 44.73 32.12 1.72
C MET A 273 44.40 33.61 1.81
N ALA A 274 43.19 33.97 2.22
CA ALA A 274 42.78 35.35 2.37
C ALA A 274 43.56 36.12 3.47
N HIS A 275 44.11 35.39 4.45
CA HIS A 275 45.00 35.94 5.48
C HIS A 275 46.50 35.87 5.11
N GLY A 276 46.80 35.42 3.89
CA GLY A 276 48.18 35.38 3.39
C GLY A 276 48.94 34.10 3.75
N ASN A 277 48.29 33.14 4.38
CA ASN A 277 48.87 31.83 4.63
C ASN A 277 48.68 30.94 3.37
N LEU A 278 49.75 30.68 2.67
CA LEU A 278 49.79 29.85 1.48
C LEU A 278 50.37 28.45 1.73
N ASP A 279 50.80 28.16 2.95
CA ASP A 279 51.25 26.85 3.39
C ASP A 279 50.09 26.05 3.98
N ILE A 280 49.20 25.55 3.10
CA ILE A 280 47.95 24.92 3.46
C ILE A 280 47.97 23.49 3.00
N GLU A 281 47.73 22.57 3.95
CA GLU A 281 47.46 21.15 3.67
C GLU A 281 45.96 20.86 3.66
N SER A 282 45.46 20.20 2.62
CA SER A 282 44.09 19.66 2.56
C SER A 282 44.10 18.21 2.97
N ASN A 283 43.43 17.93 4.13
CA ASN A 283 43.31 16.60 4.70
C ASN A 283 41.97 15.91 4.34
N ALA A 284 41.07 16.58 3.62
CA ALA A 284 39.81 16.00 3.19
C ALA A 284 40.01 15.03 2.02
N ASP A 285 39.19 13.96 2.01
CA ASP A 285 39.20 12.93 0.96
C ASP A 285 38.25 13.34 -0.18
N TYR A 286 38.81 13.94 -1.22
CA TYR A 286 38.10 14.39 -2.40
C TYR A 286 37.91 13.25 -3.38
N LYS A 287 36.73 12.58 -3.36
CA LYS A 287 36.41 11.42 -4.20
C LYS A 287 35.73 11.80 -5.50
N GLY A 288 36.00 11.02 -6.57
CA GLY A 288 35.34 11.22 -7.88
C GLY A 288 35.58 12.61 -8.43
N ASP A 289 34.55 13.23 -8.95
CA ASP A 289 34.62 14.56 -9.58
C ASP A 289 35.12 15.69 -8.66
N PHE A 290 35.02 15.49 -7.33
CA PHE A 290 35.56 16.46 -6.37
C PHE A 290 37.10 16.51 -6.40
N SER A 291 37.81 15.51 -6.95
CA SER A 291 39.25 15.50 -7.04
C SER A 291 39.80 16.64 -7.91
N GLU A 292 39.05 17.05 -8.94
CA GLU A 292 39.39 18.21 -9.77
C GLU A 292 39.39 19.53 -8.96
N LEU A 293 38.47 19.65 -7.99
CA LEU A 293 38.42 20.82 -7.13
C LEU A 293 39.66 20.93 -6.24
N LYS A 294 40.13 19.79 -5.68
CA LYS A 294 41.37 19.74 -4.93
C LYS A 294 42.56 20.14 -5.81
N THR A 295 42.67 19.57 -7.03
CA THR A 295 43.71 19.89 -7.98
C THR A 295 43.72 21.38 -8.32
N SER A 296 42.55 21.96 -8.57
CA SER A 296 42.41 23.39 -8.88
C SER A 296 42.87 24.29 -7.71
N ILE A 297 42.49 23.95 -6.48
CA ILE A 297 42.92 24.70 -5.27
C ILE A 297 44.46 24.63 -5.13
N LEU A 298 45.04 23.44 -5.26
CA LEU A 298 46.49 23.27 -5.18
C LEU A 298 47.22 24.02 -6.31
N LEU A 299 46.68 24.05 -7.53
CA LEU A 299 47.24 24.83 -8.64
C LEU A 299 47.20 26.34 -8.35
N ILE A 300 46.08 26.84 -7.78
CA ILE A 300 45.99 28.24 -7.36
C ILE A 300 47.07 28.56 -6.32
N LEU A 301 47.20 27.72 -5.27
CA LEU A 301 48.22 27.88 -4.25
C LEU A 301 49.62 27.93 -4.82
N SER A 302 49.96 26.99 -5.71
CA SER A 302 51.25 26.96 -6.38
C SER A 302 51.49 28.22 -7.20
N SER A 303 50.49 28.65 -8.00
CA SER A 303 50.58 29.89 -8.80
C SER A 303 50.78 31.14 -7.97
N PHE A 304 50.08 31.25 -6.81
CA PHE A 304 50.28 32.35 -5.88
C PHE A 304 51.70 32.35 -5.27
N ASN A 305 52.20 31.19 -4.81
CA ASN A 305 53.53 31.02 -4.28
C ASN A 305 54.63 31.41 -5.33
N ASP A 306 54.45 30.94 -6.56
CA ASP A 306 55.36 31.27 -7.64
C ASP A 306 55.35 32.77 -7.96
N THR A 307 54.16 33.37 -8.00
CA THR A 307 54.02 34.81 -8.28
C THR A 307 54.64 35.68 -7.16
N LEU A 308 54.40 35.33 -5.89
CA LEU A 308 54.98 36.03 -4.74
C LEU A 308 56.51 35.83 -4.71
N GLY A 309 57.00 34.63 -5.06
CA GLY A 309 58.43 34.37 -5.22
C GLY A 309 59.07 35.26 -6.29
N GLN A 310 58.40 35.42 -7.45
CA GLN A 310 58.88 36.35 -8.51
C GLN A 310 58.83 37.80 -8.09
N ILE A 311 57.79 38.22 -7.35
CA ILE A 311 57.69 39.59 -6.77
C ILE A 311 58.84 39.84 -5.80
N ASN A 312 59.13 38.88 -4.91
CA ASN A 312 60.25 38.98 -3.97
C ASN A 312 61.59 39.10 -4.72
N GLN A 313 61.82 38.27 -5.72
CA GLN A 313 63.01 38.33 -6.52
C GLN A 313 63.14 39.67 -7.28
N ALA A 314 62.04 40.15 -7.85
CA ALA A 314 62.02 41.49 -8.48
C ALA A 314 62.27 42.62 -7.48
N ALA A 315 61.73 42.56 -6.26
CA ALA A 315 61.99 43.49 -5.18
C ALA A 315 63.47 43.53 -4.76
N ASP A 316 64.12 42.35 -4.64
CA ASP A 316 65.55 42.22 -4.38
C ASP A 316 66.40 42.83 -5.49
N GLN A 317 66.01 42.60 -6.77
CA GLN A 317 66.69 43.23 -7.91
C GLN A 317 66.55 44.75 -7.93
N VAL A 318 65.37 45.26 -7.60
CA VAL A 318 65.14 46.70 -7.47
C VAL A 318 65.95 47.30 -6.33
N SER A 319 66.01 46.63 -5.18
CA SER A 319 66.84 47.05 -4.05
C SER A 319 68.34 47.13 -4.44
N SER A 320 68.86 46.09 -5.03
CA SER A 320 70.21 46.03 -5.50
C SER A 320 70.53 47.08 -6.58
N GLY A 321 69.61 47.28 -7.52
CA GLY A 321 69.69 48.37 -8.50
C GLY A 321 69.67 49.77 -7.87
N SER A 322 68.89 49.97 -6.82
CA SER A 322 68.83 51.24 -6.08
C SER A 322 70.16 51.53 -5.33
N ASP A 323 70.80 50.47 -4.76
CA ASP A 323 72.13 50.59 -4.12
C ASP A 323 73.21 50.94 -5.13
N GLN A 324 73.13 50.35 -6.33
CA GLN A 324 74.08 50.70 -7.42
C GLN A 324 73.90 52.13 -7.92
N VAL A 325 72.64 52.57 -8.06
CA VAL A 325 72.36 54.01 -8.42
C VAL A 325 72.85 54.98 -7.35
N SER A 326 72.61 54.63 -6.08
CA SER A 326 73.11 55.42 -4.94
C SER A 326 74.65 55.58 -4.91
N SER A 327 75.32 54.41 -5.12
CA SER A 327 76.78 54.34 -5.20
C SER A 327 77.31 55.08 -6.45
N GLY A 328 76.64 55.03 -7.57
CA GLY A 328 76.92 55.77 -8.79
C GLY A 328 76.70 57.30 -8.60
N ALA A 329 75.66 57.70 -7.92
CA ALA A 329 75.36 59.06 -7.61
C ALA A 329 76.46 59.69 -6.67
N GLN A 330 76.93 58.88 -5.69
CA GLN A 330 77.98 59.25 -4.79
C GLN A 330 79.34 59.47 -5.48
N ALA A 331 79.66 58.46 -6.39
CA ALA A 331 80.85 58.56 -7.20
C ALA A 331 80.80 59.79 -8.15
N LEU A 332 79.59 60.03 -8.73
CA LEU A 332 79.38 61.19 -9.59
C LEU A 332 79.52 62.51 -8.79
N SER A 333 79.02 62.61 -7.57
CA SER A 333 79.15 63.75 -6.68
C SER A 333 80.60 64.00 -6.30
N GLN A 334 81.35 62.96 -6.00
CA GLN A 334 82.72 62.99 -5.70
C GLN A 334 83.53 63.51 -6.95
N GLY A 335 83.21 62.94 -8.10
CA GLY A 335 83.82 63.26 -9.40
C GLY A 335 83.48 64.76 -9.78
N ALA A 336 82.28 65.17 -9.53
CA ALA A 336 81.84 66.57 -9.74
C ALA A 336 82.60 67.52 -8.83
N THR A 337 82.84 67.15 -7.54
CA THR A 337 83.63 67.93 -6.59
C THR A 337 85.10 68.00 -7.03
N GLU A 338 85.62 66.89 -7.44
CA GLU A 338 87.00 66.83 -7.99
C GLU A 338 87.12 67.70 -9.24
N GLN A 339 86.11 67.60 -10.17
CA GLN A 339 86.04 68.43 -11.34
C GLN A 339 85.95 69.93 -10.98
N ALA A 340 85.05 70.28 -9.98
CA ALA A 340 84.95 71.68 -9.52
C ALA A 340 86.29 72.17 -8.97
N SER A 341 86.97 71.36 -8.13
CA SER A 341 88.35 71.72 -7.65
C SER A 341 89.38 71.86 -8.79
N SER A 342 89.26 70.96 -9.77
CA SER A 342 90.18 71.07 -10.94
C SER A 342 89.85 72.27 -11.83
N VAL A 343 88.57 72.69 -11.90
CA VAL A 343 88.11 73.92 -12.56
C VAL A 343 88.54 75.17 -11.80
N GLU A 344 88.51 75.14 -10.46
CA GLU A 344 89.04 76.20 -9.65
C GLU A 344 90.52 76.35 -9.76
N GLU A 345 91.24 75.17 -9.80
CA GLU A 345 92.71 75.16 -10.02
C GLU A 345 93.09 75.66 -11.43
N LEU A 346 92.27 75.26 -12.41
CA LEU A 346 92.38 75.75 -13.77
C LEU A 346 92.08 77.22 -13.89
N ALA A 347 91.06 77.73 -13.18
CA ALA A 347 90.68 79.14 -13.09
C ALA A 347 91.76 79.99 -12.37
N ALA A 348 92.43 79.47 -11.35
CA ALA A 348 93.56 80.04 -10.66
C ALA A 348 94.82 80.08 -11.58
N THR A 349 94.99 79.02 -12.39
CA THR A 349 96.13 78.92 -13.37
C THR A 349 95.91 79.76 -14.63
N ILE A 350 94.64 80.10 -14.89
CA ILE A 350 94.24 80.90 -16.09
C ILE A 350 93.94 82.34 -15.79
N THR A 351 94.29 82.81 -14.58
CA THR A 351 94.14 84.23 -14.20
C THR A 351 94.98 85.17 -15.08
N GLU A 352 95.94 84.63 -15.87
CA GLU A 352 96.75 85.37 -16.80
C GLU A 352 96.22 85.47 -18.25
N ILE A 353 95.16 84.78 -18.51
CA ILE A 353 94.60 84.79 -19.91
C ILE A 353 93.08 85.06 -19.78
N SER A 354 92.67 86.32 -19.84
CA SER A 354 91.28 86.80 -19.62
C SER A 354 90.24 86.25 -20.61
N GLU A 355 90.69 85.62 -21.68
CA GLU A 355 89.73 85.11 -22.65
C GLU A 355 89.30 83.66 -22.35
N GLN A 356 90.11 82.96 -21.56
CA GLN A 356 89.86 81.58 -21.23
C GLN A 356 88.88 81.48 -20.02
N VAL A 357 88.84 82.49 -19.15
CA VAL A 357 87.94 82.60 -18.06
C VAL A 357 86.49 82.68 -18.56
N LYS A 358 86.23 83.40 -19.66
CA LYS A 358 84.88 83.48 -20.25
C LYS A 358 84.43 82.10 -20.82
N ASN A 359 85.30 81.36 -21.41
CA ASN A 359 85.01 80.04 -21.88
C ASN A 359 84.81 79.02 -20.76
N ASN A 360 85.55 79.21 -19.64
CA ASN A 360 85.40 78.37 -18.45
C ASN A 360 84.08 78.62 -17.73
N ALA A 361 83.66 79.93 -17.70
CA ALA A 361 82.35 80.25 -17.16
C ALA A 361 81.20 79.67 -17.97
N GLU A 362 81.31 79.60 -19.30
CA GLU A 362 80.35 78.97 -20.17
C GLU A 362 80.41 77.45 -20.06
N ASN A 363 81.56 76.87 -19.85
CA ASN A 363 81.72 75.40 -19.59
C ASN A 363 81.13 75.03 -18.18
N ALA A 364 81.34 75.89 -17.17
CA ALA A 364 80.77 75.76 -15.84
C ALA A 364 79.19 75.84 -15.87
N LYS A 365 78.68 76.73 -16.71
CA LYS A 365 77.25 76.85 -16.96
C LYS A 365 76.69 75.63 -17.70
N ASN A 366 77.44 75.16 -18.66
CA ASN A 366 77.05 73.88 -19.37
C ASN A 366 77.16 72.64 -18.46
N ALA A 367 78.15 72.62 -17.54
CA ALA A 367 78.18 71.51 -16.52
C ALA A 367 77.00 71.61 -15.49
N SER A 368 76.60 72.83 -15.10
CA SER A 368 75.44 73.00 -14.27
C SER A 368 74.14 72.62 -14.96
N LEU A 369 73.98 72.90 -16.26
CA LEU A 369 72.83 72.44 -17.07
C LEU A 369 72.75 70.97 -17.15
N LYS A 370 73.87 70.30 -17.39
CA LYS A 370 73.96 68.83 -17.44
C LYS A 370 73.70 68.18 -16.10
N THR A 371 74.10 68.82 -15.03
CA THR A 371 73.79 68.31 -13.66
C THR A 371 72.31 68.43 -13.36
N ASN A 372 71.65 69.55 -13.75
CA ASN A 372 70.20 69.68 -13.65
C ASN A 372 69.42 68.74 -14.55
N GLU A 373 69.94 68.48 -15.74
CA GLU A 373 69.37 67.49 -16.70
C GLU A 373 69.45 66.06 -16.13
N ALA A 374 70.61 65.64 -15.60
CA ALA A 374 70.80 64.40 -14.88
C ALA A 374 69.96 64.30 -13.61
N GLY A 375 69.75 65.39 -12.86
CA GLY A 375 68.89 65.42 -11.72
C GLY A 375 67.40 65.23 -12.05
N SER A 376 66.94 65.75 -13.21
CA SER A 376 65.58 65.59 -13.69
C SER A 376 65.29 64.13 -14.21
N GLU A 377 66.31 63.50 -14.81
CA GLU A 377 66.21 62.09 -15.23
C GLU A 377 66.15 61.16 -14.02
N VAL A 378 66.88 61.36 -12.99
CA VAL A 378 66.84 60.61 -11.74
C VAL A 378 65.48 60.81 -11.01
N ALA A 379 64.94 62.01 -10.99
CA ALA A 379 63.60 62.27 -10.44
C ALA A 379 62.47 61.59 -11.22
N ASN A 380 62.53 61.54 -12.56
CA ASN A 380 61.60 60.84 -13.45
C ASN A 380 61.71 59.30 -13.32
N SER A 381 62.89 58.77 -13.07
CA SER A 381 63.10 57.35 -12.81
C SER A 381 62.48 56.91 -11.47
N ASN A 382 62.54 57.70 -10.42
CA ASN A 382 61.93 57.45 -9.13
C ASN A 382 60.39 57.55 -9.16
N GLN A 383 59.82 58.43 -10.01
CA GLN A 383 58.38 58.56 -10.19
C GLN A 383 57.78 57.40 -11.03
N LYS A 384 58.57 56.73 -11.82
CA LYS A 384 58.17 55.51 -12.56
C LYS A 384 58.30 54.21 -11.77
N MET A 385 58.86 54.25 -10.58
CA MET A 385 59.05 53.10 -9.67
C MET A 385 58.11 53.12 -8.42
N GLN A 386 57.33 54.16 -8.19
CA GLN A 386 56.15 54.18 -7.31
C GLN A 386 54.85 53.75 -8.07
#